data_3119f82559446237676a56fc49373860
#
_entry.id   3119f82559446237676a56fc49373860
#
_cell.length_a   1.000
_cell.length_b   1.000
_cell.length_c   1.000
_cell.angle_alpha   90.00
_cell.angle_beta   90.00
_cell.angle_gamma   90.00
#
_symmetry.space_group_name_H-M   'P 1'
#
loop_
_entity.id
_entity.type
_entity.pdbx_description
1 polymer ?
#
loop_
_entity_poly.entity_id
_entity_poly.type
_entity_poly.pdbx_seq_one_letter_code
_entity_poly.pdbx_strand_id
1 'polypeptide(L)'
;HIINEKMAWPSQVLCVTFTNKAAKEMQNRVMSYIKGSSNAVPWLGTFHSISVKILRRHAEALGYKSNFTILDTDDQKKLVKKICKSEELDVKKYSPQLILSFIDKWKNKGYLPSDVESKKLNSLEKPILKVYKTYQNKTKDLNAFDFGDLILFCVKLFEENLDIKEIYSKNFKYILVDEYQDTNFIQNKWLHLLVNKNQNICCVGDDDQSIYSWRGAEIKNFLTFDKIYKNCKVFKLEQNYRSTKNILETASSLISNNANR
;
A
#
# COMPACT_ATOMS: atom_id res chain seq x y z
N HIS A 1 17.99 -3.11 -17.45
CA HIS A 1 19.23 -3.79 -17.08
C HIS A 1 18.94 -5.19 -16.53
N ILE A 2 18.30 -5.36 -15.36
CA ILE A 2 18.06 -6.67 -14.70
C ILE A 2 17.56 -7.75 -15.66
N ILE A 3 16.59 -7.42 -16.52
CA ILE A 3 15.98 -8.35 -17.49
C ILE A 3 16.91 -8.57 -18.69
N ASN A 4 17.47 -7.49 -19.25
CA ASN A 4 18.34 -7.56 -20.44
C ASN A 4 19.62 -8.34 -20.16
N GLU A 5 20.21 -8.17 -18.97
CA GLU A 5 21.39 -8.94 -18.53
C GLU A 5 21.03 -10.33 -17.98
N LYS A 6 19.77 -10.75 -18.11
CA LYS A 6 19.29 -12.08 -17.68
C LYS A 6 19.53 -12.40 -16.20
N MET A 7 19.63 -11.37 -15.35
CA MET A 7 19.81 -11.54 -13.90
C MET A 7 18.53 -12.10 -13.24
N ALA A 8 17.36 -11.78 -13.80
CA ALA A 8 16.07 -12.34 -13.41
C ALA A 8 15.09 -12.37 -14.60
N TRP A 9 14.16 -13.32 -14.53
CA TRP A 9 13.01 -13.33 -15.45
C TRP A 9 12.06 -12.18 -15.14
N PRO A 10 11.31 -11.64 -16.09
CA PRO A 10 10.31 -10.59 -15.87
C PRO A 10 9.30 -10.93 -14.76
N SER A 11 8.93 -12.20 -14.62
CA SER A 11 8.04 -12.68 -13.55
C SER A 11 8.67 -12.71 -12.16
N GLN A 12 9.97 -12.51 -12.06
CA GLN A 12 10.74 -12.48 -10.81
C GLN A 12 11.07 -11.05 -10.34
N VAL A 13 10.57 -10.04 -11.05
CA VAL A 13 10.77 -8.62 -10.72
C VAL A 13 9.43 -8.03 -10.31
N LEU A 14 9.37 -7.54 -9.08
CA LEU A 14 8.24 -6.78 -8.55
C LEU A 14 8.55 -5.30 -8.67
N CYS A 15 7.67 -4.54 -9.33
CA CYS A 15 7.76 -3.08 -9.43
C CYS A 15 6.48 -2.46 -8.89
N VAL A 16 6.58 -1.64 -7.86
CA VAL A 16 5.42 -0.97 -7.27
C VAL A 16 5.60 0.54 -7.23
N THR A 17 4.51 1.25 -7.48
CA THR A 17 4.41 2.70 -7.35
C THR A 17 3.07 3.07 -6.71
N PHE A 18 2.88 4.38 -6.43
CA PHE A 18 1.75 4.85 -5.66
C PHE A 18 0.46 5.04 -6.49
N THR A 19 0.57 5.46 -7.77
CA THR A 19 -0.60 5.79 -8.59
C THR A 19 -0.71 4.92 -9.85
N ASN A 20 -1.94 4.70 -10.32
CA ASN A 20 -2.19 3.98 -11.57
C ASN A 20 -1.57 4.69 -12.78
N LYS A 21 -1.51 6.03 -12.77
CA LYS A 21 -0.86 6.81 -13.83
C LYS A 21 0.64 6.52 -13.87
N ALA A 22 1.32 6.58 -12.72
CA ALA A 22 2.74 6.26 -12.62
C ALA A 22 3.02 4.80 -12.99
N ALA A 23 2.18 3.85 -12.55
CA ALA A 23 2.30 2.45 -12.93
C ALA A 23 2.21 2.24 -14.44
N LYS A 24 1.26 2.90 -15.12
CA LYS A 24 1.11 2.84 -16.57
C LYS A 24 2.29 3.47 -17.31
N GLU A 25 2.77 4.61 -16.82
CA GLU A 25 3.96 5.27 -17.39
C GLU A 25 5.21 4.39 -17.25
N MET A 26 5.44 3.85 -16.05
CA MET A 26 6.52 2.90 -15.79
C MET A 26 6.43 1.67 -16.71
N GLN A 27 5.24 1.11 -16.86
CA GLN A 27 4.99 -0.01 -17.76
C GLN A 27 5.38 0.32 -19.22
N ASN A 28 4.92 1.47 -19.73
CA ASN A 28 5.22 1.90 -21.09
C ASN A 28 6.74 2.08 -21.29
N ARG A 29 7.43 2.71 -20.34
CA ARG A 29 8.89 2.89 -20.39
C ARG A 29 9.63 1.54 -20.34
N VAL A 30 9.26 0.65 -19.43
CA VAL A 30 9.89 -0.68 -19.36
C VAL A 30 9.69 -1.44 -20.67
N MET A 31 8.50 -1.38 -21.24
CA MET A 31 8.21 -2.05 -22.53
C MET A 31 9.03 -1.50 -23.70
N SER A 32 9.36 -0.21 -23.72
CA SER A 32 10.24 0.37 -24.76
C SER A 32 11.68 -0.13 -24.71
N TYR A 33 12.14 -0.56 -23.51
CA TYR A 33 13.49 -1.10 -23.32
C TYR A 33 13.56 -2.63 -23.43
N ILE A 34 12.44 -3.32 -23.24
CA ILE A 34 12.38 -4.79 -23.34
C ILE A 34 11.68 -5.13 -24.66
N LYS A 35 12.40 -5.74 -25.59
CA LYS A 35 11.82 -6.26 -26.84
C LYS A 35 10.83 -7.39 -26.50
N GLY A 36 9.56 -7.09 -26.27
CA GLY A 36 8.57 -8.10 -25.89
C GLY A 36 7.13 -7.59 -25.84
N SER A 37 6.19 -8.50 -25.62
CA SER A 37 4.75 -8.23 -25.58
C SER A 37 4.31 -7.42 -24.35
N SER A 38 3.11 -6.87 -24.38
CA SER A 38 2.49 -6.04 -23.34
C SER A 38 2.42 -6.63 -21.91
N ASN A 39 2.70 -7.93 -21.75
CA ASN A 39 2.76 -8.63 -20.49
C ASN A 39 4.19 -8.89 -19.98
N ALA A 40 5.18 -8.11 -20.47
CA ALA A 40 6.59 -8.37 -20.21
C ALA A 40 6.94 -8.40 -18.71
N VAL A 41 6.28 -7.59 -17.86
CA VAL A 41 6.51 -7.57 -16.40
C VAL A 41 5.17 -7.71 -15.67
N PRO A 42 4.73 -8.95 -15.34
CA PRO A 42 3.39 -9.22 -14.80
C PRO A 42 3.17 -8.63 -13.39
N TRP A 43 4.24 -8.32 -12.64
CA TRP A 43 4.21 -7.80 -11.29
C TRP A 43 4.61 -6.31 -11.22
N LEU A 44 4.25 -5.54 -12.25
CA LEU A 44 4.36 -4.09 -12.26
C LEU A 44 2.97 -3.47 -12.06
N GLY A 45 2.83 -2.58 -11.08
CA GLY A 45 1.56 -1.95 -10.75
C GLY A 45 1.60 -1.13 -9.47
N THR A 46 0.41 -0.79 -8.96
CA THR A 46 0.27 -0.17 -7.62
C THR A 46 0.22 -1.26 -6.54
N PHE A 47 0.49 -0.89 -5.28
CA PHE A 47 0.32 -1.78 -4.13
C PHE A 47 -1.03 -2.51 -4.17
N HIS A 48 -2.12 -1.77 -4.39
CA HIS A 48 -3.46 -2.33 -4.46
C HIS A 48 -3.64 -3.29 -5.63
N SER A 49 -3.19 -2.93 -6.84
CA SER A 49 -3.36 -3.79 -8.00
C SER A 49 -2.59 -5.11 -7.90
N ILE A 50 -1.41 -5.08 -7.30
CA ILE A 50 -0.62 -6.29 -7.03
C ILE A 50 -1.28 -7.13 -5.92
N SER A 51 -1.74 -6.48 -4.84
CA SER A 51 -2.48 -7.17 -3.77
C SER A 51 -3.74 -7.86 -4.29
N VAL A 52 -4.51 -7.22 -5.18
CA VAL A 52 -5.67 -7.86 -5.85
C VAL A 52 -5.26 -9.12 -6.62
N LYS A 53 -4.15 -9.06 -7.38
CA LYS A 53 -3.66 -10.23 -8.12
C LYS A 53 -3.31 -11.40 -7.20
N ILE A 54 -2.70 -11.11 -6.06
CA ILE A 54 -2.34 -12.11 -5.04
C ILE A 54 -3.60 -12.66 -4.38
N LEU A 55 -4.49 -11.79 -3.90
CA LEU A 55 -5.74 -12.17 -3.24
C LEU A 55 -6.63 -13.00 -4.16
N ARG A 56 -6.76 -12.65 -5.46
CA ARG A 56 -7.54 -13.46 -6.43
C ARG A 56 -7.05 -14.90 -6.53
N ARG A 57 -5.77 -15.17 -6.33
CA ARG A 57 -5.18 -16.49 -6.39
C ARG A 57 -5.35 -17.30 -5.10
N HIS A 58 -5.48 -16.61 -3.97
CA HIS A 58 -5.43 -17.24 -2.64
C HIS A 58 -6.59 -16.82 -1.73
N ALA A 59 -7.69 -16.30 -2.28
CA ALA A 59 -8.85 -15.83 -1.53
C ALA A 59 -9.42 -16.89 -0.58
N GLU A 60 -9.40 -18.15 -1.00
CA GLU A 60 -9.95 -19.27 -0.25
C GLU A 60 -9.21 -19.51 1.07
N ALA A 61 -7.91 -19.26 1.12
CA ALA A 61 -7.11 -19.34 2.36
C ALA A 61 -7.57 -18.33 3.44
N LEU A 62 -8.28 -17.26 3.03
CA LEU A 62 -8.86 -16.25 3.91
C LEU A 62 -10.38 -16.44 4.12
N GLY A 63 -10.96 -17.50 3.54
CA GLY A 63 -12.40 -17.77 3.58
C GLY A 63 -13.23 -16.87 2.67
N TYR A 64 -12.64 -16.36 1.58
CA TYR A 64 -13.31 -15.62 0.51
C TYR A 64 -13.31 -16.45 -0.79
N LYS A 65 -14.22 -16.11 -1.71
CA LYS A 65 -14.18 -16.66 -3.07
C LYS A 65 -13.29 -15.80 -3.96
N SER A 66 -12.63 -16.40 -4.94
CA SER A 66 -11.71 -15.69 -5.87
C SER A 66 -12.39 -14.59 -6.69
N ASN A 67 -13.71 -14.67 -6.91
CA ASN A 67 -14.51 -13.68 -7.64
C ASN A 67 -15.04 -12.55 -6.74
N PHE A 68 -14.39 -12.23 -5.63
CA PHE A 68 -14.79 -11.16 -4.72
C PHE A 68 -14.98 -9.81 -5.42
N THR A 69 -15.89 -8.99 -4.90
CA THR A 69 -16.13 -7.62 -5.37
C THR A 69 -15.22 -6.64 -4.62
N ILE A 70 -14.88 -5.53 -5.26
CA ILE A 70 -14.17 -4.41 -4.61
C ILE A 70 -15.18 -3.28 -4.45
N LEU A 71 -15.49 -2.92 -3.20
CA LEU A 71 -16.40 -1.85 -2.88
C LEU A 71 -15.77 -0.50 -3.15
N ASP A 72 -16.44 0.34 -3.90
CA ASP A 72 -16.07 1.74 -4.05
C ASP A 72 -16.46 2.58 -2.83
N THR A 73 -16.09 3.86 -2.83
CA THR A 73 -16.35 4.76 -1.70
C THR A 73 -17.86 4.98 -1.46
N ASP A 74 -18.66 4.95 -2.51
CA ASP A 74 -20.12 5.18 -2.37
C ASP A 74 -20.81 3.93 -1.83
N ASP A 75 -20.39 2.76 -2.24
CA ASP A 75 -20.87 1.49 -1.69
C ASP A 75 -20.52 1.35 -0.22
N GLN A 76 -19.28 1.71 0.17
CA GLN A 76 -18.86 1.75 1.56
C GLN A 76 -19.73 2.71 2.40
N LYS A 77 -19.98 3.93 1.91
CA LYS A 77 -20.85 4.90 2.59
C LYS A 77 -22.28 4.38 2.76
N LYS A 78 -22.86 3.76 1.70
CA LYS A 78 -24.19 3.15 1.77
C LYS A 78 -24.25 2.04 2.81
N LEU A 79 -23.23 1.17 2.84
CA LEU A 79 -23.14 0.08 3.79
C LEU A 79 -23.02 0.59 5.22
N VAL A 80 -22.10 1.53 5.49
CA VAL A 80 -21.96 2.16 6.81
C VAL A 80 -23.24 2.86 7.25
N LYS A 81 -23.93 3.58 6.36
CA LYS A 81 -25.22 4.23 6.68
C LYS A 81 -26.29 3.21 7.09
N LYS A 82 -26.37 2.05 6.44
CA LYS A 82 -27.28 0.96 6.84
C LYS A 82 -26.91 0.42 8.22
N ILE A 83 -25.62 0.23 8.48
CA ILE A 83 -25.15 -0.27 9.78
C ILE A 83 -25.45 0.75 10.89
N CYS A 84 -25.18 2.03 10.68
CA CYS A 84 -25.52 3.08 11.68
C CYS A 84 -27.01 3.07 12.04
N LYS A 85 -27.88 2.88 11.03
CA LYS A 85 -29.33 2.79 11.27
C LYS A 85 -29.71 1.55 12.08
N SER A 86 -29.10 0.40 11.80
CA SER A 86 -29.38 -0.85 12.56
C SER A 86 -28.78 -0.84 13.97
N GLU A 87 -27.74 -0.06 14.21
CA GLU A 87 -27.09 0.08 15.53
C GLU A 87 -27.61 1.31 16.29
N GLU A 88 -28.67 1.98 15.81
CA GLU A 88 -29.31 3.16 16.40
C GLU A 88 -28.33 4.32 16.72
N LEU A 89 -27.28 4.46 15.89
CA LEU A 89 -26.28 5.51 16.06
C LEU A 89 -26.78 6.84 15.52
N ASP A 90 -26.54 7.92 16.26
CA ASP A 90 -26.83 9.28 15.80
C ASP A 90 -25.93 9.65 14.62
N VAL A 91 -26.50 9.66 13.43
CA VAL A 91 -25.82 9.96 12.15
C VAL A 91 -25.27 11.40 12.10
N LYS A 92 -25.84 12.34 12.89
CA LYS A 92 -25.29 13.70 12.98
C LYS A 92 -23.94 13.71 13.71
N LYS A 93 -23.79 12.90 14.75
CA LYS A 93 -22.55 12.73 15.49
C LYS A 93 -21.58 11.77 14.83
N TYR A 94 -22.08 10.68 14.24
CA TYR A 94 -21.31 9.61 13.61
C TYR A 94 -21.63 9.54 12.12
N SER A 95 -21.15 10.55 11.36
CA SER A 95 -21.35 10.53 9.91
C SER A 95 -20.63 9.34 9.25
N PRO A 96 -21.16 8.77 8.16
CA PRO A 96 -20.50 7.69 7.43
C PRO A 96 -19.06 8.03 7.02
N GLN A 97 -18.80 9.29 6.66
CA GLN A 97 -17.46 9.76 6.29
C GLN A 97 -16.50 9.71 7.49
N LEU A 98 -16.95 10.16 8.67
CA LEU A 98 -16.17 10.09 9.90
C LEU A 98 -15.83 8.64 10.24
N ILE A 99 -16.82 7.76 10.22
CA ILE A 99 -16.62 6.33 10.52
C ILE A 99 -15.63 5.70 9.56
N LEU A 100 -15.80 5.91 8.25
CA LEU A 100 -14.88 5.40 7.22
C LEU A 100 -13.46 5.94 7.41
N SER A 101 -13.30 7.21 7.78
CA SER A 101 -11.97 7.77 8.03
C SER A 101 -11.23 7.09 9.19
N PHE A 102 -11.95 6.66 10.24
CA PHE A 102 -11.38 5.86 11.32
C PHE A 102 -11.05 4.44 10.89
N ILE A 103 -11.95 3.79 10.14
CA ILE A 103 -11.74 2.45 9.59
C ILE A 103 -10.49 2.45 8.69
N ASP A 104 -10.38 3.41 7.76
CA ASP A 104 -9.22 3.55 6.89
C ASP A 104 -7.93 3.79 7.68
N LYS A 105 -7.97 4.66 8.69
CA LYS A 105 -6.84 4.90 9.58
C LYS A 105 -6.39 3.63 10.30
N TRP A 106 -7.32 2.81 10.79
CA TRP A 106 -7.00 1.54 11.44
C TRP A 106 -6.44 0.52 10.45
N LYS A 107 -7.06 0.37 9.27
CA LYS A 107 -6.58 -0.52 8.21
C LYS A 107 -5.17 -0.13 7.73
N ASN A 108 -4.90 1.16 7.53
CA ASN A 108 -3.57 1.67 7.17
C ASN A 108 -2.49 1.38 8.22
N LYS A 109 -2.88 1.17 9.48
CA LYS A 109 -2.03 0.70 10.59
C LYS A 109 -2.02 -0.82 10.73
N GLY A 110 -2.67 -1.56 9.85
CA GLY A 110 -2.71 -3.01 9.88
C GLY A 110 -3.66 -3.61 10.91
N TYR A 111 -4.65 -2.84 11.41
CA TYR A 111 -5.56 -3.28 12.46
C TYR A 111 -6.90 -3.76 11.92
N LEU A 112 -7.23 -5.02 12.18
CA LEU A 112 -8.58 -5.57 12.12
C LEU A 112 -9.39 -5.13 13.34
N PRO A 113 -10.72 -5.30 13.37
CA PRO A 113 -11.55 -4.96 14.52
C PRO A 113 -11.07 -5.55 15.87
N SER A 114 -10.57 -6.79 15.86
CA SER A 114 -9.99 -7.46 17.04
C SER A 114 -8.73 -6.76 17.56
N ASP A 115 -7.87 -6.27 16.62
CA ASP A 115 -6.65 -5.57 16.99
C ASP A 115 -6.94 -4.19 17.58
N VAL A 116 -8.01 -3.52 17.11
CA VAL A 116 -8.47 -2.24 17.66
C VAL A 116 -9.08 -2.42 19.05
N GLU A 117 -9.82 -3.52 19.29
CA GLU A 117 -10.46 -3.81 20.57
C GLU A 117 -9.46 -3.94 21.74
N SER A 118 -8.27 -4.46 21.44
CA SER A 118 -7.19 -4.60 22.44
C SER A 118 -6.56 -3.27 22.85
N LYS A 119 -6.95 -2.14 22.22
CA LYS A 119 -6.36 -0.81 22.47
C LYS A 119 -7.22 0.03 23.41
N LYS A 120 -6.60 1.04 24.02
CA LYS A 120 -7.32 2.03 24.82
C LYS A 120 -8.06 2.99 23.89
N LEU A 121 -9.38 2.85 23.83
CA LEU A 121 -10.26 3.66 22.98
C LEU A 121 -10.93 4.77 23.79
N ASN A 122 -11.10 5.92 23.19
CA ASN A 122 -11.87 7.03 23.74
C ASN A 122 -13.39 6.83 23.51
N SER A 123 -14.21 7.74 24.05
CA SER A 123 -15.67 7.68 23.95
C SER A 123 -16.21 7.81 22.51
N LEU A 124 -15.47 8.44 21.60
CA LEU A 124 -15.84 8.55 20.19
C LEU A 124 -15.52 7.26 19.42
N GLU A 125 -14.38 6.64 19.71
CA GLU A 125 -13.88 5.47 19.00
C GLU A 125 -14.65 4.17 19.30
N LYS A 126 -15.17 4.02 20.52
CA LYS A 126 -15.91 2.82 20.93
C LYS A 126 -17.12 2.50 20.02
N PRO A 127 -18.04 3.44 19.75
CA PRO A 127 -19.14 3.19 18.82
C PRO A 127 -18.66 2.93 17.38
N ILE A 128 -17.60 3.62 16.95
CA ILE A 128 -17.01 3.41 15.61
C ILE A 128 -16.44 1.99 15.48
N LEU A 129 -15.77 1.47 16.52
CA LEU A 129 -15.31 0.08 16.52
C LEU A 129 -16.48 -0.91 16.40
N LYS A 130 -17.61 -0.66 17.07
CA LYS A 130 -18.81 -1.50 16.91
C LYS A 130 -19.28 -1.54 15.46
N VAL A 131 -19.32 -0.38 14.80
CA VAL A 131 -19.64 -0.30 13.37
C VAL A 131 -18.59 -1.01 12.52
N TYR A 132 -17.30 -0.88 12.83
CA TYR A 132 -16.22 -1.54 12.11
C TYR A 132 -16.35 -3.07 12.17
N LYS A 133 -16.67 -3.63 13.35
CA LYS A 133 -16.94 -5.08 13.49
C LYS A 133 -18.09 -5.54 12.57
N THR A 134 -19.22 -4.84 12.63
CA THR A 134 -20.39 -5.15 11.80
C THR A 134 -20.08 -4.96 10.31
N TYR A 135 -19.34 -3.89 9.96
CA TYR A 135 -18.90 -3.59 8.59
C TYR A 135 -18.03 -4.72 8.03
N GLN A 136 -17.01 -5.16 8.77
CA GLN A 136 -16.09 -6.21 8.31
C GLN A 136 -16.78 -7.57 8.14
N ASN A 137 -17.74 -7.90 9.02
CA ASN A 137 -18.55 -9.12 8.87
C ASN A 137 -19.43 -9.02 7.61
N LYS A 138 -20.12 -7.90 7.40
CA LYS A 138 -20.97 -7.71 6.22
C LYS A 138 -20.18 -7.71 4.91
N THR A 139 -18.99 -7.13 4.86
CA THR A 139 -18.14 -7.20 3.66
C THR A 139 -17.72 -8.64 3.38
N LYS A 140 -17.44 -9.41 4.41
CA LYS A 140 -17.14 -10.84 4.29
C LYS A 140 -18.34 -11.65 3.75
N ASP A 141 -19.53 -11.41 4.31
CA ASP A 141 -20.76 -12.08 3.86
C ASP A 141 -21.10 -11.77 2.40
N LEU A 142 -20.79 -10.54 1.95
CA LEU A 142 -20.94 -10.10 0.56
C LEU A 142 -19.84 -10.61 -0.37
N ASN A 143 -18.87 -11.35 0.14
CA ASN A 143 -17.64 -11.70 -0.58
C ASN A 143 -17.00 -10.47 -1.23
N ALA A 144 -16.73 -9.45 -0.43
CA ALA A 144 -16.23 -8.16 -0.90
C ALA A 144 -15.08 -7.66 -0.02
N PHE A 145 -14.17 -6.91 -0.63
CA PHE A 145 -13.14 -6.11 0.03
C PHE A 145 -13.34 -4.64 -0.29
N ASP A 146 -13.01 -3.75 0.63
CA ASP A 146 -12.78 -2.35 0.28
C ASP A 146 -11.29 -2.10 -0.06
N PHE A 147 -10.94 -0.87 -0.45
CA PHE A 147 -9.57 -0.54 -0.82
C PHE A 147 -8.56 -0.79 0.30
N GLY A 148 -8.90 -0.44 1.54
CA GLY A 148 -8.03 -0.67 2.70
C GLY A 148 -7.82 -2.17 2.98
N ASP A 149 -8.84 -2.98 2.74
CA ASP A 149 -8.77 -4.44 2.89
C ASP A 149 -7.77 -5.08 1.94
N LEU A 150 -7.60 -4.57 0.73
CA LEU A 150 -6.76 -5.23 -0.29
C LEU A 150 -5.32 -5.43 0.19
N ILE A 151 -4.71 -4.43 0.80
CA ILE A 151 -3.35 -4.55 1.32
C ILE A 151 -3.36 -5.25 2.68
N LEU A 152 -4.30 -4.89 3.55
CA LEU A 152 -4.43 -5.48 4.89
C LEU A 152 -4.60 -7.00 4.82
N PHE A 153 -5.54 -7.50 4.03
CA PHE A 153 -5.76 -8.95 3.90
C PHE A 153 -4.65 -9.66 3.13
N CYS A 154 -3.94 -8.98 2.22
CA CYS A 154 -2.75 -9.53 1.61
C CYS A 154 -1.62 -9.70 2.63
N VAL A 155 -1.44 -8.76 3.56
CA VAL A 155 -0.51 -8.91 4.70
C VAL A 155 -0.95 -10.05 5.61
N LYS A 156 -2.22 -10.12 5.99
CA LYS A 156 -2.76 -11.22 6.82
C LYS A 156 -2.58 -12.57 6.15
N LEU A 157 -2.82 -12.67 4.84
CA LEU A 157 -2.58 -13.88 4.07
C LEU A 157 -1.13 -14.39 4.25
N PHE A 158 -0.16 -13.49 4.14
CA PHE A 158 1.25 -13.84 4.28
C PHE A 158 1.66 -14.14 5.73
N GLU A 159 1.03 -13.55 6.72
CA GLU A 159 1.30 -13.81 8.13
C GLU A 159 0.73 -15.15 8.59
N GLU A 160 -0.45 -15.51 8.09
CA GLU A 160 -1.17 -16.72 8.50
C GLU A 160 -0.81 -17.93 7.63
N ASN A 161 -0.25 -17.73 6.41
CA ASN A 161 0.08 -18.81 5.46
C ASN A 161 1.53 -18.64 4.98
N LEU A 162 2.46 -19.22 5.74
CA LEU A 162 3.90 -19.10 5.46
C LEU A 162 4.32 -19.73 4.13
N ASP A 163 3.66 -20.80 3.70
CA ASP A 163 3.85 -21.44 2.40
C ASP A 163 3.53 -20.49 1.24
N ILE A 164 2.38 -19.78 1.33
CA ILE A 164 2.01 -18.78 0.33
C ILE A 164 3.01 -17.62 0.34
N LYS A 165 3.39 -17.11 1.51
CA LYS A 165 4.43 -16.08 1.65
C LYS A 165 5.73 -16.52 0.97
N GLU A 166 6.17 -17.76 1.21
CA GLU A 166 7.40 -18.29 0.63
C GLU A 166 7.37 -18.38 -0.89
N ILE A 167 6.24 -18.72 -1.50
CA ILE A 167 6.07 -18.73 -2.96
C ILE A 167 6.45 -17.36 -3.54
N TYR A 168 5.91 -16.26 -2.97
CA TYR A 168 6.15 -14.91 -3.48
C TYR A 168 7.54 -14.39 -3.12
N SER A 169 8.00 -14.56 -1.88
CA SER A 169 9.31 -14.08 -1.44
C SER A 169 10.47 -14.82 -2.15
N LYS A 170 10.32 -16.09 -2.46
CA LYS A 170 11.29 -16.84 -3.28
C LYS A 170 11.23 -16.46 -4.76
N ASN A 171 10.02 -16.18 -5.28
CA ASN A 171 9.85 -15.78 -6.67
C ASN A 171 10.41 -14.39 -6.96
N PHE A 172 10.16 -13.40 -6.08
CA PHE A 172 10.62 -12.03 -6.29
C PHE A 172 12.11 -11.91 -5.95
N LYS A 173 12.95 -12.01 -6.98
CA LYS A 173 14.41 -11.82 -6.85
C LYS A 173 14.78 -10.37 -6.70
N TYR A 174 14.01 -9.45 -7.29
CA TYR A 174 14.20 -8.00 -7.23
C TYR A 174 12.89 -7.31 -6.95
N ILE A 175 12.92 -6.36 -6.01
CA ILE A 175 11.79 -5.51 -5.65
C ILE A 175 12.18 -4.06 -5.88
N LEU A 176 11.41 -3.34 -6.69
CA LEU A 176 11.65 -1.95 -7.04
C LEU A 176 10.44 -1.14 -6.60
N VAL A 177 10.67 -0.11 -5.79
CA VAL A 177 9.61 0.73 -5.22
C VAL A 177 9.87 2.18 -5.59
N ASP A 178 8.87 2.82 -6.17
CA ASP A 178 8.88 4.24 -6.50
C ASP A 178 8.02 5.02 -5.52
N GLU A 179 8.34 6.32 -5.30
CA GLU A 179 7.65 7.22 -4.36
C GLU A 179 7.57 6.64 -2.94
N TYR A 180 8.66 6.05 -2.45
CA TYR A 180 8.66 5.31 -1.19
C TYR A 180 8.34 6.18 0.03
N GLN A 181 8.60 7.51 -0.01
CA GLN A 181 8.22 8.48 1.03
C GLN A 181 6.72 8.55 1.28
N ASP A 182 5.90 8.14 0.31
CA ASP A 182 4.43 8.19 0.41
C ASP A 182 3.82 6.89 0.98
N THR A 183 4.67 5.91 1.34
CA THR A 183 4.19 4.64 1.89
C THR A 183 3.69 4.77 3.32
N ASN A 184 2.57 4.09 3.61
CA ASN A 184 2.05 3.96 4.96
C ASN A 184 2.58 2.68 5.64
N PHE A 185 2.24 2.50 6.93
CA PHE A 185 2.69 1.36 7.73
C PHE A 185 2.36 0.00 7.09
N ILE A 186 1.12 -0.21 6.62
CA ILE A 186 0.71 -1.52 6.09
C ILE A 186 1.38 -1.83 4.73
N GLN A 187 1.62 -0.82 3.89
CA GLN A 187 2.36 -0.95 2.64
C GLN A 187 3.82 -1.31 2.89
N ASN A 188 4.44 -0.64 3.86
CA ASN A 188 5.80 -0.97 4.26
C ASN A 188 5.91 -2.40 4.82
N LYS A 189 4.97 -2.80 5.68
CA LYS A 189 4.88 -4.17 6.21
C LYS A 189 4.71 -5.20 5.09
N TRP A 190 3.86 -4.91 4.11
CA TRP A 190 3.65 -5.75 2.93
C TRP A 190 4.96 -5.98 2.15
N LEU A 191 5.75 -4.93 1.93
CA LEU A 191 7.06 -5.03 1.28
C LEU A 191 8.02 -5.92 2.09
N HIS A 192 8.14 -5.69 3.39
CA HIS A 192 9.04 -6.46 4.25
C HIS A 192 8.71 -7.96 4.26
N LEU A 193 7.43 -8.33 4.15
CA LEU A 193 7.03 -9.74 4.06
C LEU A 193 7.47 -10.42 2.76
N LEU A 194 7.65 -9.64 1.69
CA LEU A 194 8.06 -10.14 0.36
C LEU A 194 9.57 -10.12 0.14
N VAL A 195 10.30 -9.30 0.88
CA VAL A 195 11.77 -9.25 0.78
C VAL A 195 12.35 -10.56 1.26
N ASN A 196 13.11 -11.23 0.39
CA ASN A 196 13.82 -12.47 0.70
C ASN A 196 15.17 -12.21 1.38
N LYS A 197 15.87 -13.28 1.75
CA LYS A 197 17.19 -13.23 2.40
C LYS A 197 18.28 -12.47 1.62
N ASN A 198 18.15 -12.35 0.31
CA ASN A 198 19.13 -11.64 -0.53
C ASN A 198 18.95 -10.12 -0.47
N GLN A 199 17.80 -9.65 0.05
CA GLN A 199 17.50 -8.22 0.25
C GLN A 199 17.69 -7.36 -1.00
N ASN A 200 17.41 -7.90 -2.20
CA ASN A 200 17.46 -7.15 -3.45
C ASN A 200 16.22 -6.22 -3.57
N ILE A 201 16.17 -5.22 -2.73
CA ILE A 201 15.15 -4.18 -2.75
C ILE A 201 15.80 -2.83 -3.07
N CYS A 202 15.21 -2.09 -3.98
CA CYS A 202 15.61 -0.73 -4.33
C CYS A 202 14.38 0.19 -4.18
N CYS A 203 14.48 1.15 -3.27
CA CYS A 203 13.46 2.16 -3.06
C CYS A 203 13.95 3.51 -3.56
N VAL A 204 13.11 4.18 -4.33
CA VAL A 204 13.35 5.53 -4.83
C VAL A 204 12.32 6.45 -4.18
N GLY A 205 12.75 7.64 -3.79
CA GLY A 205 11.87 8.63 -3.17
C GLY A 205 12.59 9.95 -2.92
N ASP A 206 11.83 10.91 -2.46
CA ASP A 206 12.28 12.25 -2.13
C ASP A 206 11.52 12.71 -0.88
N ASP A 207 12.21 12.89 0.22
CA ASP A 207 11.61 13.31 1.49
C ASP A 207 11.01 14.72 1.43
N ASP A 208 11.58 15.60 0.62
CA ASP A 208 11.05 16.95 0.38
C ASP A 208 9.70 16.92 -0.37
N GLN A 209 9.35 15.81 -1.04
CA GLN A 209 8.06 15.60 -1.72
C GLN A 209 7.03 14.84 -0.89
N SER A 210 7.28 14.56 0.38
CA SER A 210 6.35 13.84 1.27
C SER A 210 5.16 14.73 1.67
N ILE A 211 4.06 14.67 0.91
CA ILE A 211 2.86 15.49 1.12
C ILE A 211 1.60 14.67 1.47
N TYR A 212 1.72 13.35 1.67
CA TYR A 212 0.59 12.44 1.93
C TYR A 212 0.48 11.96 3.38
N SER A 213 1.05 12.67 4.35
CA SER A 213 0.92 12.33 5.78
C SER A 213 -0.55 12.27 6.24
N TRP A 214 -1.42 13.13 5.70
CA TRP A 214 -2.86 13.12 5.94
C TRP A 214 -3.58 11.85 5.43
N ARG A 215 -2.97 11.12 4.50
CA ARG A 215 -3.39 9.78 4.03
C ARG A 215 -2.74 8.64 4.80
N GLY A 216 -1.95 8.95 5.83
CA GLY A 216 -1.25 7.97 6.64
C GLY A 216 0.14 7.59 6.13
N ALA A 217 0.70 8.33 5.15
CA ALA A 217 2.10 8.15 4.77
C ALA A 217 3.02 8.41 5.97
N GLU A 218 4.04 7.57 6.11
CA GLU A 218 5.01 7.65 7.20
C GLU A 218 6.40 7.87 6.62
N ILE A 219 6.83 9.13 6.53
CA ILE A 219 8.16 9.53 6.04
C ILE A 219 9.29 8.78 6.75
N LYS A 220 9.04 8.35 8.00
CA LYS A 220 9.98 7.55 8.77
C LYS A 220 10.39 6.26 8.04
N ASN A 221 9.49 5.65 7.26
CA ASN A 221 9.81 4.46 6.46
C ASN A 221 10.98 4.73 5.52
N PHE A 222 10.98 5.90 4.87
CA PHE A 222 12.05 6.33 3.97
C PHE A 222 13.32 6.68 4.73
N LEU A 223 13.24 7.52 5.75
CA LEU A 223 14.38 8.03 6.52
C LEU A 223 15.10 6.96 7.36
N THR A 224 14.49 5.80 7.59
CA THR A 224 15.11 4.70 8.37
C THR A 224 15.39 3.46 7.54
N PHE A 225 15.26 3.53 6.23
CA PHE A 225 15.44 2.39 5.33
C PHE A 225 16.84 1.76 5.46
N ASP A 226 17.87 2.57 5.49
CA ASP A 226 19.28 2.16 5.65
C ASP A 226 19.56 1.47 7.00
N LYS A 227 18.77 1.82 8.04
CA LYS A 227 18.88 1.17 9.37
C LYS A 227 18.24 -0.21 9.40
N ILE A 228 17.24 -0.43 8.55
CA ILE A 228 16.52 -1.71 8.45
C ILE A 228 17.32 -2.70 7.59
N TYR A 229 17.90 -2.23 6.49
CA TYR A 229 18.68 -3.04 5.55
C TYR A 229 20.18 -2.74 5.71
N LYS A 230 20.89 -3.57 6.49
CA LYS A 230 22.28 -3.33 6.92
C LYS A 230 23.31 -3.09 5.80
N ASN A 231 23.04 -3.59 4.59
CA ASN A 231 23.93 -3.43 3.43
C ASN A 231 23.37 -2.41 2.42
N CYS A 232 22.49 -1.52 2.86
CA CYS A 232 21.90 -0.50 2.03
C CYS A 232 22.97 0.46 1.50
N LYS A 233 22.91 0.74 0.19
CA LYS A 233 23.70 1.79 -0.45
C LYS A 233 22.77 2.93 -0.81
N VAL A 234 23.07 4.12 -0.35
CA VAL A 234 22.31 5.34 -0.63
C VAL A 234 22.98 6.10 -1.77
N PHE A 235 22.21 6.38 -2.82
CA PHE A 235 22.63 7.19 -3.95
C PHE A 235 21.76 8.44 -4.05
N LYS A 236 22.38 9.60 -4.14
CA LYS A 236 21.68 10.88 -4.36
C LYS A 236 21.68 11.22 -5.84
N LEU A 237 20.51 11.48 -6.40
CA LEU A 237 20.32 11.93 -7.78
C LEU A 237 20.13 13.46 -7.75
N GLU A 238 21.21 14.21 -7.84
CA GLU A 238 21.20 15.67 -7.63
C GLU A 238 20.87 16.45 -8.92
N GLN A 239 21.14 15.86 -10.08
CA GLN A 239 20.87 16.53 -11.36
C GLN A 239 19.40 16.50 -11.72
N ASN A 240 18.77 17.67 -11.82
CA ASN A 240 17.41 17.82 -12.28
C ASN A 240 17.35 18.07 -13.80
N TYR A 241 16.51 17.30 -14.50
CA TYR A 241 16.28 17.40 -15.95
C TYR A 241 14.86 17.88 -16.31
N ARG A 242 14.02 18.16 -15.30
CA ARG A 242 12.59 18.49 -15.47
C ARG A 242 12.34 19.98 -15.51
N SER A 243 12.99 20.74 -14.61
CA SER A 243 12.69 22.16 -14.37
C SER A 243 13.89 23.05 -14.66
N THR A 244 13.62 24.32 -14.98
CA THR A 244 14.66 25.33 -15.14
C THR A 244 15.31 25.70 -13.82
N LYS A 245 16.52 26.28 -13.87
CA LYS A 245 17.29 26.70 -12.70
C LYS A 245 16.52 27.62 -11.76
N ASN A 246 15.81 28.60 -12.28
CA ASN A 246 15.04 29.55 -11.46
C ASN A 246 13.91 28.88 -10.66
N ILE A 247 13.22 27.90 -11.26
CA ILE A 247 12.18 27.13 -10.58
C ILE A 247 12.79 26.29 -9.45
N LEU A 248 13.94 25.66 -9.71
CA LEU A 248 14.65 24.85 -8.72
C LEU A 248 15.16 25.66 -7.55
N GLU A 249 15.77 26.82 -7.82
CA GLU A 249 16.27 27.73 -6.78
C GLU A 249 15.14 28.25 -5.88
N THR A 250 14.00 28.62 -6.49
CA THR A 250 12.82 29.04 -5.73
C THR A 250 12.27 27.93 -4.84
N ALA A 251 12.11 26.72 -5.40
CA ALA A 251 11.64 25.56 -4.66
C ALA A 251 12.60 25.18 -3.52
N SER A 252 13.91 25.16 -3.80
CA SER A 252 14.95 24.86 -2.80
C SER A 252 15.00 25.89 -1.68
N SER A 253 14.82 27.17 -2.00
CA SER A 253 14.74 28.25 -1.01
C SER A 253 13.52 28.08 -0.10
N LEU A 254 12.37 27.69 -0.67
CA LEU A 254 11.16 27.44 0.12
C LEU A 254 11.34 26.25 1.06
N ILE A 255 11.80 25.11 0.54
CA ILE A 255 11.90 23.89 1.32
C ILE A 255 13.01 23.94 2.39
N SER A 256 14.04 24.78 2.19
CA SER A 256 15.12 24.95 3.18
C SER A 256 14.65 25.54 4.51
N ASN A 257 13.42 26.11 4.56
CA ASN A 257 12.81 26.60 5.80
C ASN A 257 12.22 25.45 6.67
N ASN A 258 12.16 24.22 6.16
CA ASN A 258 11.70 23.08 6.94
C ASN A 258 12.80 22.60 7.90
N ALA A 259 12.54 22.73 9.21
CA ALA A 259 13.50 22.40 10.27
C ALA A 259 13.82 20.91 10.43
N ASN A 260 13.04 20.01 9.84
CA ASN A 260 13.14 18.55 9.99
C ASN A 260 13.62 17.85 8.71
N ARG A 261 14.48 18.50 7.97
CA ARG A 261 15.05 18.00 6.73
C ARG A 261 16.29 17.12 6.97
#